data_2e98bbb0d849bd5febfd1553a4ea39d2
#
_entry.id   2e98bbb0d849bd5febfd1553a4ea39d2
#
_cell.length_a   1.000
_cell.length_b   1.000
_cell.length_c   1.000
_cell.angle_alpha   90.00
_cell.angle_beta   90.00
_cell.angle_gamma   90.00
#
_symmetry.space_group_name_H-M   'P 1'
#
loop_
_entity.id
_entity.type
_entity.pdbx_description
1 polymer ?
#
loop_
_entity_poly.entity_id
_entity_poly.type
_entity_poly.pdbx_seq_one_letter_code
_entity_poly.pdbx_strand_id
1 'polypeptide(L)'
;MRKLSKLLLALSFVLSITTSSYAVTIASWGGAYTESQKLGYGDPTAKKLGIDINWVDYSGGLSEIKAQKEAGAITWDIIDLFAFDTINGCDEGLFVEFDFDKDFPAAPDGTPASEDFFTGMPSKCAVGNILYSWNYAYNTENVKGTPKTIKDFFNTKKFPGKRAIYTSALTNLEIALAADGVKMGKGGELIYKRLEQDGGVERAMNKLSLIHI
;
A
#
# COMPACT_ATOMS: atom_id res chain seq x y z
N MET A 1 63.92 17.60 -7.31
CA MET A 1 62.91 16.82 -8.09
C MET A 1 62.16 15.76 -7.28
N ARG A 2 62.79 14.99 -6.37
CA ARG A 2 62.10 13.94 -5.57
C ARG A 2 61.05 14.45 -4.55
N LYS A 3 61.14 15.69 -4.06
CA LYS A 3 60.19 16.26 -3.11
C LYS A 3 58.92 16.82 -3.76
N LEU A 4 59.03 17.27 -5.03
CA LEU A 4 57.86 17.77 -5.78
C LEU A 4 56.94 16.65 -6.25
N SER A 5 57.53 15.47 -6.60
CA SER A 5 56.73 14.31 -7.03
C SER A 5 55.90 13.69 -5.87
N LYS A 6 56.42 13.76 -4.64
CA LYS A 6 55.68 13.29 -3.47
C LYS A 6 54.54 14.23 -3.07
N LEU A 7 54.68 15.51 -3.33
CA LEU A 7 53.62 16.51 -3.06
C LEU A 7 52.48 16.40 -4.07
N LEU A 8 52.79 16.10 -5.33
CA LEU A 8 51.81 15.84 -6.40
C LEU A 8 51.02 14.54 -6.17
N LEU A 9 51.69 13.48 -5.63
CA LEU A 9 51.01 12.23 -5.30
C LEU A 9 50.06 12.36 -4.09
N ALA A 10 50.41 13.20 -3.11
CA ALA A 10 49.54 13.47 -1.94
C ALA A 10 48.32 14.34 -2.31
N LEU A 11 48.46 15.24 -3.27
CA LEU A 11 47.37 16.11 -3.73
C LEU A 11 46.37 15.36 -4.61
N SER A 12 46.79 14.29 -5.29
CA SER A 12 45.90 13.43 -6.12
C SER A 12 45.01 12.52 -5.28
N PHE A 13 45.36 12.30 -4.01
CA PHE A 13 44.56 11.43 -3.12
C PHE A 13 43.42 12.16 -2.38
N VAL A 14 43.42 13.48 -2.40
CA VAL A 14 42.45 14.30 -1.66
C VAL A 14 41.21 14.66 -2.52
N LEU A 15 41.23 14.37 -3.82
CA LEU A 15 40.16 14.79 -4.73
C LEU A 15 39.18 13.65 -5.12
N SER A 16 39.20 12.52 -4.43
CA SER A 16 38.11 11.56 -4.50
C SER A 16 37.01 12.03 -3.58
N ILE A 17 36.32 13.13 -3.93
CA ILE A 17 35.03 13.45 -3.39
C ILE A 17 34.12 12.33 -3.90
N THR A 18 33.95 11.28 -3.10
CA THR A 18 32.84 10.34 -3.28
C THR A 18 31.55 11.16 -3.10
N THR A 19 30.98 11.58 -4.22
CA THR A 19 29.56 12.01 -4.18
C THR A 19 28.80 10.79 -3.68
N SER A 20 28.50 10.77 -2.40
CA SER A 20 27.54 9.80 -1.86
C SER A 20 26.25 10.06 -2.61
N SER A 21 25.92 9.19 -3.56
CA SER A 21 24.60 9.22 -4.17
C SER A 21 23.59 8.98 -3.04
N TYR A 22 22.71 9.92 -2.83
CA TYR A 22 21.62 9.73 -1.88
C TYR A 22 20.66 8.72 -2.51
N ALA A 23 20.50 7.58 -1.86
CA ALA A 23 19.55 6.54 -2.29
C ALA A 23 18.31 6.59 -1.43
N VAL A 24 17.14 6.63 -2.06
CA VAL A 24 15.84 6.53 -1.39
C VAL A 24 15.35 5.09 -1.48
N THR A 25 14.96 4.50 -0.37
CA THR A 25 14.37 3.16 -0.35
C THR A 25 12.86 3.24 -0.22
N ILE A 26 12.17 2.65 -1.21
CA ILE A 26 10.72 2.59 -1.28
C ILE A 26 10.26 1.15 -1.06
N ALA A 27 9.46 0.92 -0.02
CA ALA A 27 8.80 -0.34 0.21
C ALA A 27 7.42 -0.35 -0.48
N SER A 28 7.18 -1.34 -1.35
CA SER A 28 5.95 -1.46 -2.13
C SER A 28 5.49 -2.92 -2.26
N TRP A 29 4.34 -3.13 -2.88
CA TRP A 29 3.64 -4.42 -2.91
C TRP A 29 4.24 -5.47 -3.86
N GLY A 30 5.30 -5.13 -4.58
CA GLY A 30 5.99 -6.04 -5.50
C GLY A 30 5.28 -6.28 -6.83
N GLY A 31 5.87 -7.15 -7.64
CA GLY A 31 5.34 -7.61 -8.90
C GLY A 31 5.01 -6.50 -9.90
N ALA A 32 3.96 -6.70 -10.69
CA ALA A 32 3.55 -5.75 -11.74
C ALA A 32 3.17 -4.37 -11.19
N TYR A 33 2.72 -4.29 -9.93
CA TYR A 33 2.40 -3.02 -9.30
C TYR A 33 3.66 -2.17 -9.08
N THR A 34 4.68 -2.71 -8.44
CA THR A 34 5.96 -2.01 -8.26
C THR A 34 6.62 -1.66 -9.60
N GLU A 35 6.55 -2.53 -10.59
CA GLU A 35 7.04 -2.23 -11.93
C GLU A 35 6.29 -1.04 -12.57
N SER A 36 4.98 -0.94 -12.38
CA SER A 36 4.20 0.21 -12.86
C SER A 36 4.61 1.52 -12.17
N GLN A 37 4.93 1.47 -10.88
CA GLN A 37 5.43 2.62 -10.13
C GLN A 37 6.81 3.07 -10.61
N LYS A 38 7.74 2.11 -10.82
CA LYS A 38 9.06 2.40 -11.38
C LYS A 38 8.93 3.13 -12.71
N LEU A 39 8.18 2.58 -13.65
CA LEU A 39 8.00 3.16 -14.99
C LEU A 39 7.22 4.48 -14.97
N GLY A 40 6.19 4.57 -14.13
CA GLY A 40 5.29 5.72 -14.10
C GLY A 40 5.89 6.97 -13.47
N TYR A 41 6.60 6.82 -12.37
CA TYR A 41 7.15 7.96 -11.65
C TYR A 41 8.52 7.72 -10.98
N GLY A 42 8.88 6.49 -10.62
CA GLY A 42 10.14 6.21 -9.95
C GLY A 42 11.35 6.57 -10.79
N ASP A 43 11.52 5.93 -11.96
CA ASP A 43 12.67 6.16 -12.86
C ASP A 43 12.71 7.60 -13.40
N PRO A 44 11.57 8.20 -13.83
CA PRO A 44 11.56 9.62 -14.20
C PRO A 44 12.00 10.55 -13.08
N THR A 45 11.57 10.29 -11.85
CA THR A 45 11.95 11.11 -10.69
C THR A 45 13.42 10.92 -10.33
N ALA A 46 13.90 9.67 -10.26
CA ALA A 46 15.31 9.36 -10.02
C ALA A 46 16.22 10.11 -11.00
N LYS A 47 15.88 10.03 -12.29
CA LYS A 47 16.60 10.74 -13.35
C LYS A 47 16.56 12.27 -13.19
N LYS A 48 15.38 12.83 -12.85
CA LYS A 48 15.20 14.27 -12.68
C LYS A 48 15.98 14.83 -11.49
N LEU A 49 16.02 14.08 -10.39
CA LEU A 49 16.64 14.50 -9.14
C LEU A 49 18.12 14.07 -9.04
N GLY A 50 18.59 13.16 -9.91
CA GLY A 50 19.95 12.62 -9.83
C GLY A 50 20.18 11.76 -8.59
N ILE A 51 19.17 10.99 -8.17
CA ILE A 51 19.20 10.09 -7.00
C ILE A 51 19.02 8.65 -7.46
N ASP A 52 19.43 7.71 -6.61
CA ASP A 52 19.11 6.29 -6.79
C ASP A 52 17.85 5.95 -5.99
N ILE A 53 16.99 5.09 -6.55
CA ILE A 53 15.81 4.57 -5.85
C ILE A 53 15.96 3.06 -5.71
N ASN A 54 15.97 2.58 -4.46
CA ASN A 54 15.91 1.16 -4.14
C ASN A 54 14.46 0.76 -3.89
N TRP A 55 14.03 -0.35 -4.48
CA TRP A 55 12.70 -0.88 -4.26
C TRP A 55 12.79 -2.18 -3.48
N VAL A 56 11.97 -2.31 -2.44
CA VAL A 56 11.83 -3.53 -1.66
C VAL A 56 10.39 -3.99 -1.65
N ASP A 57 10.18 -5.31 -1.72
CA ASP A 57 8.84 -5.88 -1.65
C ASP A 57 8.40 -5.97 -0.19
N TYR A 58 7.13 -5.69 0.03
CA TYR A 58 6.51 -5.58 1.34
C TYR A 58 5.09 -6.15 1.31
N SER A 59 4.68 -6.80 2.38
CA SER A 59 3.42 -7.55 2.43
C SER A 59 2.30 -6.88 3.24
N GLY A 60 2.49 -5.63 3.67
CA GLY A 60 1.50 -4.88 4.44
C GLY A 60 1.64 -5.00 5.97
N GLY A 61 0.87 -4.19 6.69
CA GLY A 61 0.86 -4.10 8.15
C GLY A 61 1.96 -3.22 8.73
N LEU A 62 1.96 -3.04 10.03
CA LEU A 62 2.89 -2.12 10.72
C LEU A 62 4.03 -2.83 11.45
N SER A 63 4.06 -4.16 11.47
CA SER A 63 4.97 -4.91 12.33
C SER A 63 6.45 -4.67 12.00
N GLU A 64 6.81 -4.69 10.72
CA GLU A 64 8.21 -4.46 10.32
C GLU A 64 8.64 -3.02 10.52
N ILE A 65 7.74 -2.07 10.27
CA ILE A 65 7.98 -0.63 10.50
C ILE A 65 8.25 -0.38 12.01
N LYS A 66 7.43 -0.99 12.87
CA LYS A 66 7.62 -0.93 14.33
C LYS A 66 8.96 -1.51 14.74
N ALA A 67 9.31 -2.68 14.20
CA ALA A 67 10.59 -3.32 14.50
C ALA A 67 11.79 -2.47 14.09
N GLN A 68 11.77 -1.85 12.91
CA GLN A 68 12.82 -0.92 12.46
C GLN A 68 12.92 0.30 13.38
N LYS A 69 11.79 0.87 13.79
CA LYS A 69 11.76 2.01 14.72
C LYS A 69 12.30 1.63 16.09
N GLU A 70 11.88 0.51 16.65
CA GLU A 70 12.34 0.01 17.95
C GLU A 70 13.85 -0.30 17.95
N ALA A 71 14.36 -0.84 16.85
CA ALA A 71 15.78 -1.10 16.66
C ALA A 71 16.61 0.18 16.41
N GLY A 72 15.98 1.34 16.16
CA GLY A 72 16.64 2.56 15.75
C GLY A 72 17.38 2.43 14.41
N ALA A 73 16.95 1.51 13.57
CA ALA A 73 17.57 1.19 12.29
C ALA A 73 16.53 1.26 11.17
N ILE A 74 16.15 2.49 10.80
CA ILE A 74 15.20 2.75 9.73
C ILE A 74 15.90 2.52 8.39
N THR A 75 15.36 1.63 7.57
CA THR A 75 15.90 1.26 6.25
C THR A 75 14.97 1.63 5.10
N TRP A 76 13.72 1.99 5.39
CA TRP A 76 12.73 2.41 4.40
C TRP A 76 12.41 3.89 4.56
N ASP A 77 12.54 4.66 3.50
CA ASP A 77 12.25 6.10 3.51
C ASP A 77 10.78 6.37 3.16
N ILE A 78 10.23 5.58 2.24
CA ILE A 78 8.84 5.70 1.77
C ILE A 78 8.20 4.32 1.76
N ILE A 79 6.91 4.25 2.12
CA ILE A 79 6.19 2.99 2.22
C ILE A 79 4.81 3.14 1.61
N ASP A 80 4.44 2.17 0.76
CA ASP A 80 3.07 2.02 0.28
C ASP A 80 2.23 1.26 1.31
N LEU A 81 1.15 1.86 1.78
CA LEU A 81 0.30 1.32 2.84
C LEU A 81 -1.18 1.34 2.45
N PHE A 82 -1.95 0.46 3.05
CA PHE A 82 -3.40 0.65 3.09
C PHE A 82 -3.76 1.88 3.93
N ALA A 83 -4.86 2.54 3.58
CA ALA A 83 -5.33 3.73 4.28
C ALA A 83 -5.49 3.52 5.79
N PHE A 84 -6.00 2.37 6.23
CA PHE A 84 -6.17 2.07 7.65
C PHE A 84 -4.83 1.87 8.38
N ASP A 85 -3.82 1.25 7.76
CA ASP A 85 -2.47 1.13 8.33
C ASP A 85 -1.81 2.51 8.42
N THR A 86 -2.08 3.37 7.44
CA THR A 86 -1.57 4.75 7.45
C THR A 86 -2.14 5.56 8.61
N ILE A 87 -3.45 5.46 8.88
CA ILE A 87 -4.08 6.13 10.03
C ILE A 87 -3.46 5.62 11.32
N ASN A 88 -3.48 4.31 11.53
CA ASN A 88 -2.97 3.70 12.75
C ASN A 88 -1.48 4.02 12.98
N GLY A 89 -0.67 3.92 11.93
CA GLY A 89 0.76 4.22 12.02
C GLY A 89 1.05 5.71 12.29
N CYS A 90 0.21 6.60 11.75
CA CYS A 90 0.29 8.04 12.04
C CYS A 90 -0.05 8.33 13.49
N ASP A 91 -1.14 7.76 14.02
CA ASP A 91 -1.58 7.93 15.40
C ASP A 91 -0.57 7.35 16.40
N GLU A 92 0.13 6.28 16.02
CA GLU A 92 1.23 5.69 16.79
C GLU A 92 2.57 6.45 16.63
N GLY A 93 2.59 7.52 15.84
CA GLY A 93 3.80 8.33 15.59
C GLY A 93 4.89 7.58 14.84
N LEU A 94 4.53 6.62 13.99
CA LEU A 94 5.49 5.86 13.17
C LEU A 94 5.96 6.64 11.95
N PHE A 95 5.20 7.62 11.49
CA PHE A 95 5.42 8.37 10.26
C PHE A 95 5.62 9.85 10.54
N VAL A 96 6.21 10.54 9.59
CA VAL A 96 6.35 11.99 9.59
C VAL A 96 5.00 12.60 9.22
N GLU A 97 4.60 13.63 9.96
CA GLU A 97 3.45 14.45 9.62
C GLU A 97 3.83 15.52 8.60
N PHE A 98 2.96 15.78 7.64
CA PHE A 98 3.12 16.80 6.63
C PHE A 98 2.27 18.03 6.91
N ASP A 99 2.83 19.19 6.63
CA ASP A 99 2.09 20.40 6.31
C ASP A 99 1.93 20.45 4.79
N PHE A 100 0.76 20.02 4.27
CA PHE A 100 0.57 19.75 2.85
C PHE A 100 0.93 20.94 1.97
N ASP A 101 0.50 22.14 2.32
CA ASP A 101 0.71 23.32 1.48
C ASP A 101 2.13 23.88 1.59
N LYS A 102 2.88 23.48 2.60
CA LYS A 102 4.27 23.87 2.78
C LYS A 102 5.25 22.82 2.23
N ASP A 103 4.94 21.54 2.45
CA ASP A 103 5.84 20.42 2.14
C ASP A 103 5.65 19.89 0.70
N PHE A 104 4.50 20.16 0.08
CA PHE A 104 4.21 19.77 -1.30
C PHE A 104 3.92 21.00 -2.18
N PRO A 105 4.31 20.95 -3.47
CA PRO A 105 3.95 21.99 -4.41
C PRO A 105 2.44 21.98 -4.71
N ALA A 106 1.88 23.12 -5.05
CA ALA A 106 0.53 23.18 -5.62
C ALA A 106 0.45 22.39 -6.92
N ALA A 107 -0.75 21.94 -7.27
CA ALA A 107 -1.04 21.30 -8.55
C ALA A 107 -0.73 22.27 -9.73
N PRO A 108 -0.54 21.76 -10.97
CA PRO A 108 -0.23 22.60 -12.13
C PRO A 108 -1.26 23.68 -12.45
N ASP A 109 -2.51 23.52 -12.02
CA ASP A 109 -3.58 24.49 -12.17
C ASP A 109 -3.66 25.51 -11.02
N GLY A 110 -2.77 25.40 -10.03
CA GLY A 110 -2.70 26.26 -8.85
C GLY A 110 -3.50 25.78 -7.64
N THR A 111 -4.18 24.64 -7.72
CA THR A 111 -4.89 24.06 -6.58
C THR A 111 -3.88 23.75 -5.45
N PRO A 112 -4.10 24.21 -4.20
CA PRO A 112 -3.24 23.89 -3.08
C PRO A 112 -3.14 22.38 -2.84
N ALA A 113 -1.99 21.88 -2.39
CA ALA A 113 -1.79 20.46 -2.15
C ALA A 113 -2.80 19.88 -1.13
N SER A 114 -3.21 20.65 -0.13
CA SER A 114 -4.25 20.28 0.84
C SER A 114 -5.63 20.01 0.21
N GLU A 115 -5.89 20.53 -1.00
CA GLU A 115 -7.15 20.39 -1.71
C GLU A 115 -7.06 19.46 -2.94
N ASP A 116 -5.85 19.18 -3.43
CA ASP A 116 -5.62 18.40 -4.66
C ASP A 116 -5.69 16.88 -4.42
N PHE A 117 -5.26 16.42 -3.25
CA PHE A 117 -5.35 15.01 -2.93
C PHE A 117 -6.77 14.58 -2.61
N PHE A 118 -7.10 13.34 -2.93
CA PHE A 118 -8.43 12.76 -2.77
C PHE A 118 -9.06 13.09 -1.41
N THR A 119 -10.25 13.67 -1.44
CA THR A 119 -11.05 13.89 -0.22
C THR A 119 -11.36 12.55 0.44
N GLY A 120 -10.96 12.40 1.70
CA GLY A 120 -11.06 11.13 2.43
C GLY A 120 -9.76 10.35 2.46
N MET A 121 -8.68 10.86 1.92
CA MET A 121 -7.34 10.40 2.25
C MET A 121 -7.09 10.74 3.72
N PRO A 122 -6.88 9.73 4.54
CA PRO A 122 -7.28 9.82 5.94
C PRO A 122 -6.20 10.34 6.86
N SER A 123 -5.05 10.75 6.37
CA SER A 123 -3.91 10.97 7.24
C SER A 123 -3.06 12.15 6.83
N LYS A 124 -2.66 12.95 7.82
CA LYS A 124 -1.63 13.98 7.69
C LYS A 124 -0.21 13.41 7.48
N CYS A 125 -0.05 12.09 7.56
CA CYS A 125 1.24 11.41 7.37
C CYS A 125 1.37 10.76 5.99
N ALA A 126 0.42 10.91 5.08
CA ALA A 126 0.49 10.26 3.78
C ALA A 126 -0.31 10.99 2.70
N VAL A 127 0.08 10.74 1.46
CA VAL A 127 -0.64 11.15 0.26
C VAL A 127 -1.30 9.94 -0.39
N GLY A 128 -2.44 10.15 -1.03
CA GLY A 128 -3.11 9.11 -1.80
C GLY A 128 -2.36 8.82 -3.09
N ASN A 129 -2.07 7.54 -3.31
CA ASN A 129 -1.34 7.07 -4.48
C ASN A 129 -2.26 6.34 -5.48
N ILE A 130 -3.13 5.45 -4.99
CA ILE A 130 -3.97 4.61 -5.84
C ILE A 130 -5.32 4.30 -5.19
N LEU A 131 -6.34 4.15 -6.04
CA LEU A 131 -7.59 3.49 -5.68
C LEU A 131 -7.57 2.06 -6.21
N TYR A 132 -7.98 1.12 -5.38
CA TYR A 132 -8.09 -0.28 -5.77
C TYR A 132 -9.47 -0.83 -5.43
N SER A 133 -9.83 -1.95 -6.02
CA SER A 133 -11.07 -2.65 -5.72
C SER A 133 -10.83 -4.15 -5.55
N TRP A 134 -11.62 -4.75 -4.67
CA TRP A 134 -11.65 -6.19 -4.50
C TRP A 134 -12.72 -6.77 -5.41
N ASN A 135 -12.30 -7.66 -6.31
CA ASN A 135 -13.19 -8.34 -7.23
C ASN A 135 -12.98 -9.86 -7.12
N TYR A 136 -14.01 -10.63 -7.37
CA TYR A 136 -13.83 -12.04 -7.59
C TYR A 136 -13.66 -12.34 -9.08
N ALA A 137 -12.87 -13.37 -9.38
CA ALA A 137 -12.71 -13.92 -10.70
C ALA A 137 -13.05 -15.42 -10.69
N TYR A 138 -13.33 -15.99 -11.83
CA TYR A 138 -13.55 -17.41 -11.98
C TYR A 138 -12.94 -17.93 -13.29
N ASN A 139 -12.52 -19.20 -13.27
CA ASN A 139 -12.02 -19.86 -14.48
C ASN A 139 -13.21 -20.28 -15.35
N THR A 140 -13.31 -19.71 -16.54
CA THR A 140 -14.41 -19.96 -17.49
C THR A 140 -14.43 -21.37 -18.06
N GLU A 141 -13.30 -22.08 -18.03
CA GLU A 141 -13.22 -23.48 -18.47
C GLU A 141 -13.83 -24.43 -17.43
N ASN A 142 -13.70 -24.11 -16.15
CA ASN A 142 -14.11 -24.97 -15.05
C ASN A 142 -15.49 -24.63 -14.50
N VAL A 143 -15.92 -23.38 -14.62
CA VAL A 143 -17.20 -22.91 -14.07
C VAL A 143 -18.25 -22.83 -15.17
N LYS A 144 -19.26 -23.69 -15.09
CA LYS A 144 -20.39 -23.65 -16.03
C LYS A 144 -21.35 -22.52 -15.67
N GLY A 145 -21.67 -21.67 -16.63
CA GLY A 145 -22.51 -20.49 -16.47
C GLY A 145 -21.70 -19.26 -16.02
N THR A 146 -22.40 -18.18 -15.73
CA THR A 146 -21.80 -16.87 -15.42
C THR A 146 -22.21 -16.43 -14.02
N PRO A 147 -21.33 -16.51 -13.02
CA PRO A 147 -21.55 -15.87 -11.73
C PRO A 147 -21.64 -14.35 -11.92
N LYS A 148 -22.61 -13.69 -11.28
CA LYS A 148 -22.87 -12.25 -11.48
C LYS A 148 -22.76 -11.43 -10.20
N THR A 149 -22.89 -12.08 -9.06
CA THR A 149 -22.95 -11.40 -7.77
C THR A 149 -22.06 -12.09 -6.74
N ILE A 150 -21.72 -11.39 -5.68
CA ILE A 150 -20.98 -11.99 -4.56
C ILE A 150 -21.72 -13.18 -3.94
N LYS A 151 -23.05 -13.21 -4.00
CA LYS A 151 -23.83 -14.37 -3.56
C LYS A 151 -23.53 -15.64 -4.38
N ASP A 152 -23.24 -15.48 -5.67
CA ASP A 152 -22.88 -16.60 -6.53
C ASP A 152 -21.52 -17.21 -6.14
N PHE A 153 -20.59 -16.38 -5.63
CA PHE A 153 -19.32 -16.88 -5.09
C PHE A 153 -19.54 -17.84 -3.91
N PHE A 154 -20.55 -17.62 -3.08
CA PHE A 154 -20.90 -18.48 -1.94
C PHE A 154 -21.88 -19.63 -2.33
N ASN A 155 -22.41 -19.65 -3.53
CA ASN A 155 -23.33 -20.68 -3.98
C ASN A 155 -22.59 -21.90 -4.57
N THR A 156 -22.07 -22.75 -3.71
CA THR A 156 -21.28 -23.94 -4.09
C THR A 156 -22.13 -25.02 -4.76
N LYS A 157 -23.46 -24.97 -4.64
CA LYS A 157 -24.39 -25.88 -5.34
C LYS A 157 -24.53 -25.50 -6.82
N LYS A 158 -24.74 -24.20 -7.09
CA LYS A 158 -24.88 -23.70 -8.46
C LYS A 158 -23.55 -23.60 -9.19
N PHE A 159 -22.50 -23.21 -8.49
CA PHE A 159 -21.16 -23.05 -8.99
C PHE A 159 -20.20 -23.90 -8.15
N PRO A 160 -20.09 -25.21 -8.41
CA PRO A 160 -19.21 -26.10 -7.67
C PRO A 160 -17.74 -25.79 -7.94
N GLY A 161 -16.86 -26.18 -7.02
CA GLY A 161 -15.41 -26.02 -7.15
C GLY A 161 -14.80 -25.32 -5.93
N LYS A 162 -13.47 -25.27 -5.90
CA LYS A 162 -12.72 -24.64 -4.82
C LYS A 162 -12.85 -23.12 -4.87
N ARG A 163 -12.74 -22.48 -3.69
CA ARG A 163 -12.63 -21.03 -3.54
C ARG A 163 -11.26 -20.68 -3.00
N ALA A 164 -10.72 -19.58 -3.47
CA ALA A 164 -9.55 -18.93 -2.90
C ALA A 164 -9.94 -17.52 -2.46
N ILE A 165 -9.52 -17.12 -1.27
CA ILE A 165 -9.70 -15.78 -0.73
C ILE A 165 -8.38 -15.31 -0.15
N TYR A 166 -8.23 -14.00 0.05
CA TYR A 166 -7.07 -13.42 0.71
C TYR A 166 -7.02 -13.84 2.18
N THR A 167 -5.82 -14.09 2.72
CA THR A 167 -5.61 -14.57 4.09
C THR A 167 -5.69 -13.47 5.13
N SER A 168 -6.71 -12.63 5.09
CA SER A 168 -6.93 -11.52 6.02
C SER A 168 -8.41 -11.40 6.35
N ALA A 169 -8.73 -10.84 7.50
CA ALA A 169 -10.10 -10.46 7.83
C ALA A 169 -10.61 -9.35 6.90
N LEU A 170 -9.71 -8.46 6.49
CA LEU A 170 -10.00 -7.34 5.58
C LEU A 170 -10.67 -7.84 4.32
N THR A 171 -11.78 -7.22 3.96
CA THR A 171 -12.63 -7.53 2.81
C THR A 171 -13.39 -8.85 2.92
N ASN A 172 -12.83 -9.88 3.55
CA ASN A 172 -13.49 -11.18 3.68
C ASN A 172 -14.73 -11.12 4.56
N LEU A 173 -14.69 -10.39 5.67
CA LEU A 173 -15.85 -10.21 6.53
C LEU A 173 -16.94 -9.39 5.83
N GLU A 174 -16.55 -8.35 5.13
CA GLU A 174 -17.44 -7.47 4.37
C GLU A 174 -18.15 -8.23 3.24
N ILE A 175 -17.42 -8.95 2.42
CA ILE A 175 -18.01 -9.73 1.31
C ILE A 175 -18.90 -10.85 1.84
N ALA A 176 -18.57 -11.47 2.96
CA ALA A 176 -19.37 -12.49 3.59
C ALA A 176 -20.72 -11.93 4.05
N LEU A 177 -20.74 -10.79 4.75
CA LEU A 177 -21.97 -10.12 5.16
C LEU A 177 -22.80 -9.64 3.97
N ALA A 178 -22.17 -9.10 2.93
CA ALA A 178 -22.84 -8.70 1.69
C ALA A 178 -23.49 -9.91 1.01
N ALA A 179 -22.78 -11.05 0.92
CA ALA A 179 -23.32 -12.29 0.40
C ALA A 179 -24.45 -12.87 1.25
N ASP A 180 -24.41 -12.62 2.55
CA ASP A 180 -25.46 -13.02 3.51
C ASP A 180 -26.65 -12.03 3.55
N GLY A 181 -26.64 -11.03 2.68
CA GLY A 181 -27.77 -10.12 2.46
C GLY A 181 -27.74 -8.83 3.26
N VAL A 182 -26.66 -8.52 3.96
CA VAL A 182 -26.48 -7.20 4.55
C VAL A 182 -26.29 -6.18 3.44
N LYS A 183 -27.05 -5.09 3.46
CA LYS A 183 -26.92 -4.02 2.47
C LYS A 183 -25.60 -3.27 2.70
N MET A 184 -24.96 -2.83 1.61
CA MET A 184 -23.69 -2.09 1.71
C MET A 184 -23.89 -0.71 2.36
N GLY A 185 -24.92 0.03 1.97
CA GLY A 185 -25.04 1.44 2.30
C GLY A 185 -24.06 2.29 1.49
N LYS A 186 -24.00 3.60 1.78
CA LYS A 186 -23.04 4.49 1.15
C LYS A 186 -21.64 4.21 1.74
N GLY A 187 -20.66 3.91 0.88
CA GLY A 187 -19.30 3.60 1.34
C GLY A 187 -19.16 2.35 2.22
N GLY A 188 -20.15 1.45 2.22
CA GLY A 188 -20.08 0.23 3.03
C GLY A 188 -20.54 0.39 4.48
N GLU A 189 -21.03 1.55 4.87
CA GLU A 189 -21.35 1.91 6.26
C GLU A 189 -22.25 0.90 6.99
N LEU A 190 -23.20 0.27 6.29
CA LEU A 190 -24.12 -0.69 6.93
C LEU A 190 -23.44 -2.03 7.21
N ILE A 191 -22.43 -2.40 6.43
CA ILE A 191 -21.59 -3.56 6.68
C ILE A 191 -20.79 -3.34 7.97
N TYR A 192 -20.11 -2.20 8.10
CA TYR A 192 -19.32 -1.88 9.30
C TYR A 192 -20.20 -1.78 10.55
N LYS A 193 -21.35 -1.09 10.47
CA LYS A 193 -22.33 -1.10 11.56
C LYS A 193 -22.77 -2.51 11.97
N ARG A 194 -22.87 -3.43 11.01
CA ARG A 194 -23.21 -4.82 11.34
C ARG A 194 -22.05 -5.56 11.97
N LEU A 195 -20.82 -5.31 11.55
CA LEU A 195 -19.61 -5.90 12.16
C LEU A 195 -19.39 -5.44 13.60
N GLU A 196 -19.71 -4.19 13.92
CA GLU A 196 -19.62 -3.61 15.27
C GLU A 196 -20.67 -4.16 16.24
N GLN A 197 -21.78 -4.69 15.76
CA GLN A 197 -22.83 -5.26 16.58
C GLN A 197 -22.47 -6.66 17.08
N ASP A 198 -23.04 -7.04 18.24
CA ASP A 198 -22.91 -8.39 18.77
C ASP A 198 -23.26 -9.47 17.74
N GLY A 199 -22.37 -10.44 17.61
CA GLY A 199 -22.51 -11.52 16.63
C GLY A 199 -22.29 -11.12 15.17
N GLY A 200 -21.83 -9.87 14.89
CA GLY A 200 -21.57 -9.41 13.52
C GLY A 200 -20.43 -10.14 12.85
N VAL A 201 -19.31 -10.23 13.52
CA VAL A 201 -18.14 -10.98 13.07
C VAL A 201 -18.43 -12.48 12.99
N GLU A 202 -19.10 -13.03 14.00
CA GLU A 202 -19.51 -14.44 14.01
C GLU A 202 -20.39 -14.78 12.81
N ARG A 203 -21.35 -13.92 12.45
CA ARG A 203 -22.20 -14.08 11.28
C ARG A 203 -21.39 -14.12 9.98
N ALA A 204 -20.41 -13.24 9.84
CA ALA A 204 -19.50 -13.22 8.70
C ALA A 204 -18.67 -14.50 8.62
N MET A 205 -18.09 -14.93 9.74
CA MET A 205 -17.30 -16.17 9.82
C MET A 205 -18.14 -17.42 9.52
N ASN A 206 -19.37 -17.48 10.02
CA ASN A 206 -20.32 -18.56 9.69
C ASN A 206 -20.61 -18.60 8.20
N LYS A 207 -20.72 -17.44 7.54
CA LYS A 207 -20.90 -17.38 6.10
C LYS A 207 -19.67 -17.88 5.34
N LEU A 208 -18.46 -17.50 5.76
CA LEU A 208 -17.19 -17.95 5.18
C LEU A 208 -17.01 -19.46 5.32
N SER A 209 -17.44 -20.06 6.44
CA SER A 209 -17.33 -21.50 6.68
C SER A 209 -18.08 -22.35 5.65
N LEU A 210 -19.06 -21.79 4.94
CA LEU A 210 -19.83 -22.49 3.92
C LEU A 210 -19.06 -22.76 2.62
N ILE A 211 -17.94 -22.10 2.37
CA ILE A 211 -17.18 -22.23 1.13
C ILE A 211 -15.93 -23.09 1.27
N HIS A 212 -15.61 -23.61 2.44
CA HIS A 212 -14.45 -24.49 2.70
C HIS A 212 -13.19 -24.04 1.94
N ILE A 213 -12.51 -23.12 2.55
CA ILE A 213 -11.29 -22.51 2.00
C ILE A 213 -10.11 -23.42 2.29
#